data_36f21b828bddb9a7dbaf1cbbdc93f3d2
#
_entry.id   36f21b828bddb9a7dbaf1cbbdc93f3d2
#
_cell.length_a   1.000
_cell.length_b   1.000
_cell.length_c   1.000
_cell.angle_alpha   90.00
_cell.angle_beta   90.00
_cell.angle_gamma   90.00
#
_symmetry.space_group_name_H-M   'P 1'
#
loop_
_entity.id
_entity.type
_entity.pdbx_description
1 polymer ?
#
loop_
_entity_poly.entity_id
_entity_poly.type
_entity_poly.pdbx_seq_one_letter_code
_entity_poly.pdbx_strand_id
1 'polypeptide(L)'
;MDAMVSVKDGEVWAHDSGAPGGGPGGTGGDGLPLVLLHPGVGDSRLWDPVLPRLTERYRVIRYDARGYGRSPAPTAPYSLVEDLIAVLDHFGVTRAVLAGSSMGGATAISLALRDPARVAGLALVVPGVTGAEDLVSREFTAEVGRLAEAGDVDGIVALVLRTSAAGGSGDDPEAEAHIRSAIPAWFAGHPHHVPDPPAFDRLGELDVPCVLVLGERDQPEVVRMNEIMAERIPGCRLVRLARSDHFPTLREPSAVADAIVEAYAAAR
;
A
#
# COMPACT_ATOMS: atom_id res chain seq x y z
N MET A 1 -14.06 -1.09 -13.96
CA MET A 1 -14.69 0.20 -14.28
C MET A 1 -13.97 1.30 -13.54
N ASP A 2 -13.52 2.34 -14.25
CA ASP A 2 -12.85 3.50 -13.63
C ASP A 2 -13.88 4.49 -13.09
N ALA A 3 -13.59 5.11 -11.95
CA ALA A 3 -14.43 6.13 -11.34
C ALA A 3 -13.56 7.21 -10.66
N MET A 4 -14.07 8.44 -10.62
CA MET A 4 -13.64 9.43 -9.65
C MET A 4 -14.55 9.33 -8.43
N VAL A 5 -13.98 8.93 -7.31
CA VAL A 5 -14.71 8.72 -6.06
C VAL A 5 -14.66 10.00 -5.24
N SER A 6 -15.82 10.54 -4.90
CA SER A 6 -15.90 11.70 -4.00
C SER A 6 -15.43 11.29 -2.61
N VAL A 7 -14.49 12.03 -2.08
CA VAL A 7 -13.98 11.94 -0.71
C VAL A 7 -14.18 13.29 -0.02
N LYS A 8 -13.94 13.37 1.29
CA LYS A 8 -14.09 14.65 2.00
C LYS A 8 -13.16 15.71 1.39
N ASP A 9 -13.72 16.83 0.92
CA ASP A 9 -12.99 17.95 0.33
C ASP A 9 -12.09 17.58 -0.87
N GLY A 10 -12.54 16.62 -1.71
CA GLY A 10 -11.80 16.22 -2.91
C GLY A 10 -12.35 14.98 -3.58
N GLU A 11 -11.51 14.38 -4.41
CA GLU A 11 -11.82 13.14 -5.11
C GLU A 11 -10.55 12.28 -5.29
N VAL A 12 -10.74 10.97 -5.45
CA VAL A 12 -9.67 10.02 -5.79
C VAL A 12 -10.10 9.15 -6.96
N TRP A 13 -9.14 8.82 -7.83
CA TRP A 13 -9.36 7.85 -8.88
C TRP A 13 -9.35 6.44 -8.32
N ALA A 14 -10.30 5.61 -8.76
CA ALA A 14 -10.37 4.20 -8.41
C ALA A 14 -10.80 3.33 -9.60
N HIS A 15 -10.42 2.07 -9.55
CA HIS A 15 -10.80 1.05 -10.52
C HIS A 15 -11.40 -0.16 -9.81
N ASP A 16 -12.56 -0.62 -10.28
CA ASP A 16 -13.18 -1.89 -9.88
C ASP A 16 -13.17 -2.84 -11.08
N SER A 17 -12.55 -4.02 -10.94
CA SER A 17 -12.54 -5.06 -11.97
C SER A 17 -13.91 -5.68 -12.23
N GLY A 18 -14.89 -5.49 -11.33
CA GLY A 18 -16.12 -6.24 -11.33
C GLY A 18 -15.93 -7.68 -10.84
N ALA A 19 -17.00 -8.46 -10.86
CA ALA A 19 -16.99 -9.87 -10.47
C ALA A 19 -16.11 -10.70 -11.42
N PRO A 20 -15.42 -11.74 -10.92
CA PRO A 20 -14.62 -12.64 -11.76
C PRO A 20 -15.46 -13.25 -12.87
N GLY A 21 -14.99 -13.17 -14.13
CA GLY A 21 -15.68 -13.71 -15.31
C GLY A 21 -16.95 -12.96 -15.72
N GLY A 22 -17.29 -11.85 -15.06
CA GLY A 22 -18.45 -11.01 -15.33
C GLY A 22 -18.04 -9.67 -15.95
N GLY A 23 -18.84 -9.17 -16.89
CA GLY A 23 -18.71 -7.81 -17.41
C GLY A 23 -19.12 -6.75 -16.35
N PRO A 24 -19.04 -5.46 -16.68
CA PRO A 24 -19.39 -4.36 -15.77
C PRO A 24 -20.79 -4.54 -15.18
N GLY A 25 -20.88 -4.59 -13.85
CA GLY A 25 -22.17 -4.72 -13.13
C GLY A 25 -22.57 -6.15 -12.75
N GLY A 26 -21.72 -7.16 -12.98
CA GLY A 26 -22.01 -8.54 -12.56
C GLY A 26 -22.03 -8.68 -11.03
N THR A 27 -23.19 -9.06 -10.48
CA THR A 27 -23.39 -9.38 -9.05
C THR A 27 -22.97 -10.82 -8.72
N GLY A 28 -22.16 -11.44 -9.56
CA GLY A 28 -21.83 -12.86 -9.50
C GLY A 28 -20.55 -13.14 -8.72
N GLY A 29 -20.69 -13.37 -7.43
CA GLY A 29 -19.67 -13.95 -6.58
C GLY A 29 -19.91 -13.61 -5.12
N ASP A 30 -20.30 -14.60 -4.31
CA ASP A 30 -20.43 -14.47 -2.84
C ASP A 30 -19.09 -14.24 -2.13
N GLY A 31 -18.08 -13.80 -2.87
CA GLY A 31 -16.71 -13.59 -2.37
C GLY A 31 -16.49 -12.17 -1.86
N LEU A 32 -15.62 -12.06 -0.85
CA LEU A 32 -15.14 -10.76 -0.36
C LEU A 32 -14.39 -10.02 -1.47
N PRO A 33 -14.58 -8.69 -1.64
CA PRO A 33 -13.70 -7.90 -2.50
C PRO A 33 -12.26 -7.89 -1.97
N LEU A 34 -11.30 -7.81 -2.87
CA LEU A 34 -9.89 -7.56 -2.58
C LEU A 34 -9.58 -6.11 -2.92
N VAL A 35 -9.06 -5.36 -1.96
CA VAL A 35 -8.72 -3.95 -2.15
C VAL A 35 -7.21 -3.76 -2.07
N LEU A 36 -6.61 -3.14 -3.10
CA LEU A 36 -5.17 -2.95 -3.22
C LEU A 36 -4.82 -1.49 -2.93
N LEU A 37 -3.96 -1.28 -1.92
CA LEU A 37 -3.49 0.01 -1.46
C LEU A 37 -1.99 0.16 -1.80
N HIS A 38 -1.65 1.14 -2.63
CA HIS A 38 -0.31 1.34 -3.16
C HIS A 38 0.67 1.96 -2.15
N PRO A 39 1.99 1.78 -2.34
CA PRO A 39 3.00 2.43 -1.52
C PRO A 39 3.18 3.91 -1.89
N GLY A 40 3.81 4.68 -1.00
CA GLY A 40 4.13 6.09 -1.24
C GLY A 40 5.22 6.34 -2.28
N VAL A 41 5.91 5.31 -2.77
CA VAL A 41 6.95 5.38 -3.80
C VAL A 41 6.42 5.11 -5.22
N GLY A 42 5.12 5.21 -5.42
CA GLY A 42 4.44 5.02 -6.70
C GLY A 42 2.94 5.16 -6.54
N ASP A 43 2.18 4.63 -7.46
CA ASP A 43 0.71 4.63 -7.47
C ASP A 43 0.15 3.21 -7.70
N SER A 44 -1.15 3.10 -7.94
CA SER A 44 -1.83 1.80 -8.12
C SER A 44 -1.27 0.93 -9.24
N ARG A 45 -0.48 1.48 -10.17
CA ARG A 45 0.20 0.71 -11.24
C ARG A 45 1.27 -0.23 -10.70
N LEU A 46 1.81 0.00 -9.50
CA LEU A 46 2.71 -0.96 -8.85
C LEU A 46 2.07 -2.33 -8.57
N TRP A 47 0.74 -2.41 -8.66
CA TRP A 47 0.00 -3.68 -8.58
C TRP A 47 -0.20 -4.37 -9.93
N ASP A 48 0.11 -3.72 -11.07
CA ASP A 48 -0.12 -4.28 -12.41
C ASP A 48 0.48 -5.68 -12.62
N PRO A 49 1.71 -5.99 -12.12
CA PRO A 49 2.29 -7.33 -12.30
C PRO A 49 1.53 -8.47 -11.61
N VAL A 50 0.74 -8.17 -10.57
CA VAL A 50 -0.04 -9.18 -9.83
C VAL A 50 -1.52 -9.23 -10.24
N LEU A 51 -2.02 -8.16 -10.88
CA LEU A 51 -3.44 -8.03 -11.23
C LEU A 51 -4.00 -9.19 -12.05
N PRO A 52 -3.36 -9.67 -13.14
CA PRO A 52 -3.95 -10.73 -13.97
C PRO A 52 -4.34 -11.96 -13.14
N ARG A 53 -3.46 -12.37 -12.22
CA ARG A 53 -3.70 -13.53 -11.38
C ARG A 53 -4.81 -13.32 -10.34
N LEU A 54 -4.95 -12.08 -9.85
CA LEU A 54 -5.96 -11.74 -8.84
C LEU A 54 -7.35 -11.57 -9.47
N THR A 55 -7.44 -10.87 -10.61
CA THR A 55 -8.71 -10.56 -11.26
C THR A 55 -9.38 -11.77 -11.92
N GLU A 56 -8.64 -12.83 -12.20
CA GLU A 56 -9.21 -14.11 -12.64
C GLU A 56 -10.14 -14.74 -11.59
N ARG A 57 -9.91 -14.44 -10.29
CA ARG A 57 -10.54 -15.14 -9.18
C ARG A 57 -11.33 -14.24 -8.24
N TYR A 58 -10.98 -12.95 -8.17
CA TYR A 58 -11.50 -12.01 -7.19
C TYR A 58 -12.01 -10.74 -7.86
N ARG A 59 -13.02 -10.11 -7.26
CA ARG A 59 -13.32 -8.71 -7.51
C ARG A 59 -12.20 -7.89 -6.88
N VAL A 60 -11.45 -7.16 -7.69
CA VAL A 60 -10.31 -6.36 -7.26
C VAL A 60 -10.63 -4.88 -7.42
N ILE A 61 -10.48 -4.14 -6.33
CA ILE A 61 -10.58 -2.69 -6.30
C ILE A 61 -9.20 -2.12 -6.00
N ARG A 62 -8.76 -1.12 -6.76
CA ARG A 62 -7.56 -0.35 -6.48
C ARG A 62 -7.83 1.13 -6.68
N TYR A 63 -7.12 1.99 -6.00
CA TYR A 63 -7.25 3.43 -6.15
C TYR A 63 -5.89 4.12 -6.01
N ASP A 64 -5.80 5.34 -6.53
CA ASP A 64 -4.66 6.21 -6.31
C ASP A 64 -4.99 7.16 -5.15
N ALA A 65 -4.15 7.23 -4.13
CA ALA A 65 -4.27 8.20 -3.04
C ALA A 65 -4.13 9.62 -3.59
N ARG A 66 -4.61 10.63 -2.85
CA ARG A 66 -4.58 12.04 -3.29
C ARG A 66 -3.19 12.48 -3.72
N GLY A 67 -3.09 13.09 -4.88
CA GLY A 67 -1.86 13.56 -5.50
C GLY A 67 -1.07 12.49 -6.26
N TYR A 68 -1.38 11.21 -6.07
CA TYR A 68 -0.73 10.11 -6.78
C TYR A 68 -1.49 9.74 -8.06
N GLY A 69 -0.74 9.24 -9.04
CA GLY A 69 -1.29 8.67 -10.26
C GLY A 69 -2.31 9.57 -10.96
N ARG A 70 -3.57 9.15 -10.95
CA ARG A 70 -4.71 9.85 -11.58
C ARG A 70 -5.51 10.69 -10.60
N SER A 71 -5.20 10.64 -9.31
CA SER A 71 -5.90 11.40 -8.27
C SER A 71 -5.39 12.83 -8.19
N PRO A 72 -6.28 13.84 -8.11
CA PRO A 72 -5.90 15.23 -7.91
C PRO A 72 -5.10 15.44 -6.61
N ALA A 73 -4.25 16.45 -6.61
CA ALA A 73 -3.54 16.88 -5.41
C ALA A 73 -4.54 17.39 -4.34
N PRO A 74 -4.28 17.12 -3.05
CA PRO A 74 -5.13 17.63 -1.98
C PRO A 74 -5.02 19.15 -1.85
N THR A 75 -6.14 19.78 -1.53
CA THR A 75 -6.23 21.23 -1.27
C THR A 75 -6.72 21.55 0.15
N ALA A 76 -7.01 20.50 0.93
CA ALA A 76 -7.51 20.58 2.30
C ALA A 76 -6.98 19.40 3.13
N PRO A 77 -7.01 19.47 4.47
CA PRO A 77 -6.62 18.37 5.33
C PRO A 77 -7.38 17.07 5.03
N TYR A 78 -6.65 15.95 4.94
CA TYR A 78 -7.21 14.62 4.62
C TYR A 78 -6.54 13.51 5.42
N SER A 79 -7.24 12.38 5.56
CA SER A 79 -6.75 11.12 6.14
C SER A 79 -6.86 10.03 5.09
N LEU A 80 -5.82 9.19 4.99
CA LEU A 80 -5.80 8.04 4.07
C LEU A 80 -6.86 7.01 4.44
N VAL A 81 -7.15 6.82 5.72
CA VAL A 81 -8.20 5.89 6.18
C VAL A 81 -9.59 6.41 5.83
N GLU A 82 -9.86 7.71 5.97
CA GLU A 82 -11.15 8.29 5.57
C GLU A 82 -11.38 8.16 4.06
N ASP A 83 -10.34 8.38 3.25
CA ASP A 83 -10.42 8.20 1.80
C ASP A 83 -10.65 6.72 1.44
N LEU A 84 -9.98 5.77 2.12
CA LEU A 84 -10.23 4.34 1.93
C LEU A 84 -11.69 3.97 2.26
N ILE A 85 -12.24 4.47 3.37
CA ILE A 85 -13.64 4.25 3.74
C ILE A 85 -14.57 4.77 2.65
N ALA A 86 -14.33 5.97 2.13
CA ALA A 86 -15.13 6.54 1.06
C ALA A 86 -15.07 5.71 -0.24
N VAL A 87 -13.91 5.15 -0.57
CA VAL A 87 -13.74 4.23 -1.71
C VAL A 87 -14.54 2.95 -1.49
N LEU A 88 -14.46 2.35 -0.31
CA LEU A 88 -15.24 1.16 0.03
C LEU A 88 -16.74 1.42 -0.09
N ASP A 89 -17.21 2.53 0.46
CA ASP A 89 -18.62 2.90 0.45
C ASP A 89 -19.12 3.19 -0.97
N HIS A 90 -18.32 3.86 -1.81
CA HIS A 90 -18.64 4.12 -3.21
C HIS A 90 -18.92 2.83 -3.99
N PHE A 91 -18.14 1.78 -3.76
CA PHE A 91 -18.31 0.50 -4.44
C PHE A 91 -19.24 -0.48 -3.69
N GLY A 92 -19.93 -0.03 -2.65
CA GLY A 92 -20.85 -0.84 -1.86
C GLY A 92 -20.16 -1.97 -1.09
N VAL A 93 -18.89 -1.77 -0.71
CA VAL A 93 -18.09 -2.78 0.00
C VAL A 93 -18.23 -2.58 1.50
N THR A 94 -18.93 -3.49 2.15
CA THR A 94 -19.11 -3.47 3.62
C THR A 94 -17.93 -4.11 4.34
N ARG A 95 -17.27 -5.11 3.73
CA ARG A 95 -16.13 -5.84 4.29
C ARG A 95 -15.24 -6.33 3.16
N ALA A 96 -13.91 -6.25 3.32
CA ALA A 96 -12.94 -6.62 2.30
C ALA A 96 -11.69 -7.29 2.89
N VAL A 97 -10.95 -8.02 2.04
CA VAL A 97 -9.53 -8.31 2.28
C VAL A 97 -8.71 -7.15 1.75
N LEU A 98 -7.82 -6.61 2.56
CA LEU A 98 -6.95 -5.48 2.18
C LEU A 98 -5.55 -5.98 1.89
N ALA A 99 -5.03 -5.66 0.70
CA ALA A 99 -3.63 -5.86 0.37
C ALA A 99 -2.95 -4.48 0.28
N GLY A 100 -2.08 -4.18 1.24
CA GLY A 100 -1.45 -2.87 1.35
C GLY A 100 0.07 -2.95 1.31
N SER A 101 0.70 -2.10 0.48
CA SER A 101 2.15 -1.97 0.42
C SER A 101 2.59 -0.67 1.10
N SER A 102 3.62 -0.73 1.95
CA SER A 102 4.22 0.42 2.61
C SER A 102 3.18 1.39 3.21
N MET A 103 3.00 2.59 2.66
CA MET A 103 1.94 3.55 3.01
C MET A 103 0.55 2.89 2.99
N GLY A 104 0.24 2.10 1.96
CA GLY A 104 -1.01 1.36 1.87
C GLY A 104 -1.15 0.29 2.96
N GLY A 105 -0.04 -0.31 3.40
CA GLY A 105 0.00 -1.22 4.54
C GLY A 105 -0.35 -0.53 5.85
N ALA A 106 0.22 0.65 6.10
CA ALA A 106 -0.12 1.47 7.27
C ALA A 106 -1.61 1.85 7.28
N THR A 107 -2.15 2.24 6.12
CA THR A 107 -3.58 2.58 5.96
C THR A 107 -4.48 1.37 6.25
N ALA A 108 -4.12 0.18 5.74
CA ALA A 108 -4.86 -1.05 5.97
C ALA A 108 -4.87 -1.45 7.47
N ILE A 109 -3.73 -1.35 8.14
CA ILE A 109 -3.60 -1.59 9.59
C ILE A 109 -4.46 -0.59 10.38
N SER A 110 -4.36 0.70 10.04
CA SER A 110 -5.13 1.75 10.71
C SER A 110 -6.63 1.54 10.57
N LEU A 111 -7.13 1.13 9.39
CA LEU A 111 -8.55 0.77 9.21
C LEU A 111 -8.92 -0.46 10.04
N ALA A 112 -8.10 -1.51 10.05
CA ALA A 112 -8.39 -2.74 10.79
C ALA A 112 -8.47 -2.49 12.31
N LEU A 113 -7.67 -1.57 12.85
CA LEU A 113 -7.71 -1.16 14.26
C LEU A 113 -8.86 -0.21 14.59
N ARG A 114 -9.29 0.60 13.62
CA ARG A 114 -10.36 1.59 13.79
C ARG A 114 -11.74 0.99 13.61
N ASP A 115 -11.91 0.16 12.58
CA ASP A 115 -13.18 -0.46 12.20
C ASP A 115 -12.95 -1.91 11.74
N PRO A 116 -12.71 -2.84 12.69
CA PRO A 116 -12.40 -4.23 12.37
C PRO A 116 -13.52 -4.94 11.62
N ALA A 117 -14.76 -4.45 11.70
CA ALA A 117 -15.88 -5.03 10.95
C ALA A 117 -15.74 -4.87 9.44
N ARG A 118 -14.99 -3.85 8.98
CA ARG A 118 -14.73 -3.58 7.55
C ARG A 118 -13.62 -4.45 6.97
N VAL A 119 -12.79 -5.10 7.80
CA VAL A 119 -11.61 -5.85 7.36
C VAL A 119 -11.80 -7.34 7.62
N ALA A 120 -11.64 -8.16 6.60
CA ALA A 120 -11.75 -9.61 6.68
C ALA A 120 -10.40 -10.30 6.84
N GLY A 121 -9.33 -9.69 6.31
CA GLY A 121 -7.96 -10.19 6.35
C GLY A 121 -6.99 -9.15 5.79
N LEU A 122 -5.72 -9.32 6.09
CA LEU A 122 -4.63 -8.42 5.72
C LEU A 122 -3.54 -9.17 4.94
N ALA A 123 -3.16 -8.64 3.77
CA ALA A 123 -1.94 -8.99 3.07
C ALA A 123 -1.02 -7.76 3.07
N LEU A 124 -0.05 -7.74 3.96
CA LEU A 124 0.84 -6.59 4.19
C LEU A 124 2.14 -6.80 3.42
N VAL A 125 2.44 -5.94 2.46
CA VAL A 125 3.63 -6.04 1.61
C VAL A 125 4.61 -4.94 2.00
N VAL A 126 5.74 -5.29 2.61
CA VAL A 126 6.71 -4.35 3.18
C VAL A 126 6.02 -3.17 3.88
N PRO A 127 5.09 -3.44 4.82
CA PRO A 127 4.19 -2.43 5.34
C PRO A 127 4.91 -1.35 6.14
N GLY A 128 4.38 -0.11 6.06
CA GLY A 128 4.57 0.89 7.07
C GLY A 128 3.62 0.69 8.26
N VAL A 129 3.86 1.44 9.33
CA VAL A 129 2.96 1.52 10.49
C VAL A 129 3.09 2.89 11.14
N THR A 130 1.98 3.48 11.59
CA THR A 130 1.98 4.75 12.31
C THR A 130 2.49 4.56 13.74
N GLY A 131 3.25 5.54 14.26
CA GLY A 131 3.78 5.50 15.63
C GLY A 131 5.07 4.68 15.80
N ALA A 132 5.74 4.28 14.70
CA ALA A 132 7.06 3.66 14.72
C ALA A 132 8.10 4.64 14.18
N GLU A 133 8.76 5.35 15.05
CA GLU A 133 9.69 6.44 14.68
C GLU A 133 10.96 5.93 13.98
N ASP A 134 11.32 4.66 14.19
CA ASP A 134 12.54 4.03 13.66
C ASP A 134 12.32 3.30 12.31
N LEU A 135 11.15 3.48 11.67
CA LEU A 135 10.82 2.78 10.43
C LEU A 135 11.61 3.31 9.22
N VAL A 136 12.03 4.58 9.29
CA VAL A 136 12.85 5.22 8.26
C VAL A 136 14.05 5.87 8.93
N SER A 137 15.25 5.70 8.34
CA SER A 137 16.45 6.27 8.94
C SER A 137 16.38 7.79 9.02
N ARG A 138 16.91 8.38 10.11
CA ARG A 138 16.97 9.84 10.28
C ARG A 138 17.85 10.47 9.20
N GLU A 139 18.91 9.78 8.80
CA GLU A 139 19.81 10.21 7.73
C GLU A 139 19.06 10.29 6.39
N PHE A 140 18.24 9.27 6.07
CA PHE A 140 17.42 9.28 4.85
C PHE A 140 16.45 10.46 4.85
N THR A 141 15.72 10.68 5.95
CA THR A 141 14.77 11.79 6.06
C THR A 141 15.45 13.15 5.92
N ALA A 142 16.62 13.34 6.56
CA ALA A 142 17.38 14.56 6.47
C ALA A 142 17.90 14.84 5.06
N GLU A 143 18.37 13.80 4.36
CA GLU A 143 18.87 13.93 2.99
C GLU A 143 17.73 14.19 1.99
N VAL A 144 16.58 13.55 2.13
CA VAL A 144 15.37 13.90 1.35
C VAL A 144 15.01 15.37 1.55
N GLY A 145 14.99 15.85 2.81
CA GLY A 145 14.70 17.26 3.12
C GLY A 145 15.67 18.21 2.45
N ARG A 146 16.98 17.94 2.54
CA ARG A 146 18.02 18.75 1.90
C ARG A 146 17.89 18.83 0.37
N LEU A 147 17.62 17.69 -0.27
CA LEU A 147 17.41 17.60 -1.72
C LEU A 147 16.13 18.33 -2.14
N ALA A 148 15.08 18.21 -1.33
CA ALA A 148 13.82 18.91 -1.55
C ALA A 148 13.96 20.42 -1.50
N GLU A 149 14.67 20.96 -0.49
CA GLU A 149 14.99 22.39 -0.38
C GLU A 149 15.80 22.91 -1.56
N ALA A 150 16.67 22.06 -2.13
CA ALA A 150 17.46 22.38 -3.32
C ALA A 150 16.65 22.24 -4.64
N GLY A 151 15.44 21.69 -4.61
CA GLY A 151 14.65 21.35 -5.80
C GLY A 151 15.26 20.22 -6.63
N ASP A 152 16.15 19.41 -6.03
CA ASP A 152 16.89 18.34 -6.70
C ASP A 152 16.07 17.04 -6.75
N VAL A 153 15.12 16.99 -7.68
CA VAL A 153 14.25 15.81 -7.90
C VAL A 153 15.07 14.60 -8.32
N ASP A 154 16.09 14.79 -9.17
CA ASP A 154 16.95 13.69 -9.63
C ASP A 154 17.76 13.10 -8.47
N GLY A 155 18.25 13.95 -7.57
CA GLY A 155 18.91 13.53 -6.35
C GLY A 155 17.99 12.72 -5.43
N ILE A 156 16.72 13.12 -5.28
CA ILE A 156 15.73 12.36 -4.50
C ILE A 156 15.50 10.98 -5.14
N VAL A 157 15.28 10.93 -6.46
CA VAL A 157 15.11 9.67 -7.18
C VAL A 157 16.31 8.74 -6.98
N ALA A 158 17.52 9.26 -7.18
CA ALA A 158 18.75 8.48 -7.00
C ALA A 158 18.94 7.98 -5.56
N LEU A 159 18.54 8.78 -4.56
CA LEU A 159 18.56 8.39 -3.15
C LEU A 159 17.61 7.22 -2.89
N VAL A 160 16.35 7.35 -3.32
CA VAL A 160 15.32 6.31 -3.10
C VAL A 160 15.67 5.02 -3.85
N LEU A 161 16.16 5.11 -5.09
CA LEU A 161 16.64 3.94 -5.83
C LEU A 161 17.74 3.21 -5.07
N ARG A 162 18.74 3.94 -4.59
CA ARG A 162 19.88 3.35 -3.88
C ARG A 162 19.48 2.71 -2.54
N THR A 163 18.52 3.27 -1.84
CA THR A 163 18.14 2.82 -0.50
C THR A 163 17.00 1.81 -0.50
N SER A 164 16.03 1.95 -1.40
CA SER A 164 14.78 1.19 -1.38
C SER A 164 14.62 0.24 -2.57
N ALA A 165 15.45 0.38 -3.62
CA ALA A 165 15.44 -0.51 -4.79
C ALA A 165 16.77 -1.28 -4.96
N ALA A 166 17.46 -1.57 -3.84
CA ALA A 166 18.76 -2.24 -3.85
C ALA A 166 18.70 -3.73 -4.30
N GLY A 167 17.51 -4.31 -4.34
CA GLY A 167 17.26 -5.65 -4.91
C GLY A 167 17.32 -5.69 -6.43
N GLY A 168 17.18 -4.54 -7.10
CA GLY A 168 17.31 -4.41 -8.55
C GLY A 168 18.76 -4.45 -9.03
N SER A 169 18.93 -4.27 -10.34
CA SER A 169 20.22 -4.37 -11.02
C SER A 169 21.09 -3.08 -10.95
N GLY A 170 20.71 -2.10 -10.14
CA GLY A 170 21.38 -0.80 -10.04
C GLY A 170 20.92 0.21 -11.08
N ASP A 171 20.55 -0.21 -12.28
CA ASP A 171 19.84 0.57 -13.29
C ASP A 171 18.44 -0.02 -13.42
N ASP A 172 17.46 0.63 -12.83
CA ASP A 172 16.08 0.14 -12.69
C ASP A 172 15.09 1.21 -13.19
N PRO A 173 14.90 1.29 -14.51
CA PRO A 173 14.04 2.31 -15.11
C PRO A 173 12.56 2.17 -14.70
N GLU A 174 12.10 0.96 -14.34
CA GLU A 174 10.73 0.75 -13.91
C GLU A 174 10.50 1.31 -12.49
N ALA A 175 11.37 0.96 -11.53
CA ALA A 175 11.32 1.54 -10.20
C ALA A 175 11.56 3.06 -10.23
N GLU A 176 12.50 3.54 -11.07
CA GLU A 176 12.75 4.97 -11.27
C GLU A 176 11.49 5.72 -11.72
N ALA A 177 10.79 5.19 -12.72
CA ALA A 177 9.57 5.81 -13.25
C ALA A 177 8.48 5.92 -12.17
N HIS A 178 8.31 4.90 -11.34
CA HIS A 178 7.38 4.91 -10.23
C HIS A 178 7.76 5.96 -9.17
N ILE A 179 9.01 5.95 -8.71
CA ILE A 179 9.52 6.91 -7.73
C ILE A 179 9.33 8.34 -8.25
N ARG A 180 9.77 8.62 -9.47
CA ARG A 180 9.67 9.95 -10.09
C ARG A 180 8.22 10.43 -10.18
N SER A 181 7.28 9.53 -10.47
CA SER A 181 5.85 9.86 -10.53
C SER A 181 5.24 10.18 -9.17
N ALA A 182 5.81 9.66 -8.08
CA ALA A 182 5.31 9.87 -6.71
C ALA A 182 5.79 11.18 -6.07
N ILE A 183 6.95 11.71 -6.47
CA ILE A 183 7.57 12.89 -5.83
C ILE A 183 6.64 14.12 -5.79
N PRO A 184 5.88 14.48 -6.86
CA PRO A 184 4.92 15.58 -6.78
C PRO A 184 3.86 15.40 -5.70
N ALA A 185 3.42 14.15 -5.47
CA ALA A 185 2.43 13.83 -4.44
C ALA A 185 2.99 14.01 -3.03
N TRP A 186 4.27 13.71 -2.80
CA TRP A 186 4.92 13.94 -1.51
C TRP A 186 4.88 15.42 -1.13
N PHE A 187 5.25 16.30 -2.06
CA PHE A 187 5.24 17.76 -1.80
C PHE A 187 3.83 18.33 -1.67
N ALA A 188 2.90 17.90 -2.54
CA ALA A 188 1.53 18.37 -2.50
C ALA A 188 0.75 17.83 -1.29
N GLY A 189 1.04 16.58 -0.87
CA GLY A 189 0.36 15.91 0.24
C GLY A 189 0.83 16.37 1.60
N HIS A 190 2.14 16.61 1.77
CA HIS A 190 2.76 16.89 3.08
C HIS A 190 2.06 17.97 3.91
N PRO A 191 1.65 19.14 3.38
CA PRO A 191 0.98 20.17 4.16
C PRO A 191 -0.46 19.83 4.55
N HIS A 192 -1.06 18.81 3.94
CA HIS A 192 -2.48 18.48 4.08
C HIS A 192 -2.73 17.13 4.74
N HIS A 193 -1.75 16.22 4.72
CA HIS A 193 -1.92 14.90 5.31
C HIS A 193 -2.04 14.97 6.83
N VAL A 194 -3.15 14.46 7.34
CA VAL A 194 -3.38 14.26 8.79
C VAL A 194 -3.04 12.81 9.11
N PRO A 195 -1.97 12.54 9.86
CA PRO A 195 -1.60 11.18 10.21
C PRO A 195 -2.72 10.46 10.98
N ASP A 196 -2.90 9.18 10.69
CA ASP A 196 -3.77 8.31 11.49
C ASP A 196 -3.18 8.10 12.89
N PRO A 197 -4.00 7.76 13.90
CA PRO A 197 -3.51 7.46 15.25
C PRO A 197 -2.39 6.41 15.25
N PRO A 198 -1.43 6.49 16.23
CA PRO A 198 -0.37 5.51 16.34
C PRO A 198 -0.90 4.08 16.45
N ALA A 199 -0.43 3.20 15.57
CA ALA A 199 -0.88 1.81 15.46
C ALA A 199 0.16 0.80 15.95
N PHE A 200 1.44 1.16 16.01
CA PHE A 200 2.53 0.22 16.29
C PHE A 200 2.37 -0.53 17.62
N ASP A 201 2.00 0.15 18.70
CA ASP A 201 1.79 -0.47 20.00
C ASP A 201 0.46 -1.22 20.11
N ARG A 202 -0.41 -1.06 19.10
CA ARG A 202 -1.72 -1.68 19.02
C ARG A 202 -1.79 -2.88 18.07
N LEU A 203 -0.67 -3.27 17.45
CA LEU A 203 -0.62 -4.40 16.51
C LEU A 203 -1.14 -5.71 17.11
N GLY A 204 -0.98 -5.90 18.43
CA GLY A 204 -1.54 -7.04 19.17
C GLY A 204 -3.07 -7.07 19.27
N GLU A 205 -3.78 -5.98 18.89
CA GLU A 205 -5.25 -5.92 18.86
C GLU A 205 -5.84 -6.40 17.53
N LEU A 206 -4.99 -6.64 16.51
CA LEU A 206 -5.46 -7.13 15.21
C LEU A 206 -5.96 -8.58 15.36
N ASP A 207 -7.24 -8.78 15.08
CA ASP A 207 -7.94 -10.08 15.18
C ASP A 207 -8.48 -10.51 13.80
N VAL A 208 -7.62 -10.45 12.79
CA VAL A 208 -7.91 -10.90 11.43
C VAL A 208 -6.72 -11.68 10.87
N PRO A 209 -6.95 -12.68 9.99
CA PRO A 209 -5.85 -13.36 9.31
C PRO A 209 -4.91 -12.37 8.65
N CYS A 210 -3.60 -12.53 8.90
CA CYS A 210 -2.58 -11.63 8.41
C CYS A 210 -1.41 -12.41 7.78
N VAL A 211 -1.05 -12.02 6.55
CA VAL A 211 0.19 -12.44 5.90
C VAL A 211 1.04 -11.19 5.66
N LEU A 212 2.28 -11.19 6.15
CA LEU A 212 3.24 -10.10 5.94
C LEU A 212 4.35 -10.58 5.01
N VAL A 213 4.55 -9.85 3.93
CA VAL A 213 5.64 -10.06 2.96
C VAL A 213 6.77 -9.09 3.25
N LEU A 214 7.97 -9.60 3.46
CA LEU A 214 9.19 -8.85 3.75
C LEU A 214 10.19 -9.02 2.61
N GLY A 215 10.68 -7.92 2.04
CA GLY A 215 11.82 -7.90 1.12
C GLY A 215 13.14 -7.84 1.90
N GLU A 216 14.00 -8.88 1.81
CA GLU A 216 15.23 -8.96 2.60
C GLU A 216 16.34 -8.02 2.14
N ARG A 217 16.16 -7.35 0.98
CA ARG A 217 17.07 -6.34 0.43
C ARG A 217 16.58 -4.91 0.59
N ASP A 218 15.53 -4.71 1.37
CA ASP A 218 15.05 -3.37 1.75
C ASP A 218 16.01 -2.71 2.76
N GLN A 219 15.75 -1.47 3.13
CA GLN A 219 16.51 -0.78 4.17
C GLN A 219 16.50 -1.62 5.47
N PRO A 220 17.64 -1.73 6.18
CA PRO A 220 17.74 -2.55 7.38
C PRO A 220 16.69 -2.22 8.45
N GLU A 221 16.31 -0.94 8.57
CA GLU A 221 15.29 -0.47 9.48
C GLU A 221 13.91 -0.99 9.11
N VAL A 222 13.58 -1.01 7.80
CA VAL A 222 12.33 -1.56 7.29
C VAL A 222 12.27 -3.07 7.51
N VAL A 223 13.36 -3.77 7.21
CA VAL A 223 13.47 -5.23 7.45
C VAL A 223 13.20 -5.53 8.92
N ARG A 224 13.95 -4.89 9.82
CA ARG A 224 13.82 -5.08 11.27
C ARG A 224 12.41 -4.74 11.75
N MET A 225 11.82 -3.65 11.27
CA MET A 225 10.50 -3.23 11.70
C MET A 225 9.43 -4.22 11.26
N ASN A 226 9.51 -4.73 10.02
CA ASN A 226 8.57 -5.73 9.53
C ASN A 226 8.67 -7.06 10.29
N GLU A 227 9.86 -7.46 10.74
CA GLU A 227 10.05 -8.61 11.62
C GLU A 227 9.32 -8.41 12.95
N ILE A 228 9.53 -7.24 13.60
CA ILE A 228 8.84 -6.89 14.84
C ILE A 228 7.31 -6.83 14.65
N MET A 229 6.84 -6.29 13.54
CA MET A 229 5.40 -6.26 13.23
C MET A 229 4.83 -7.67 13.11
N ALA A 230 5.51 -8.56 12.40
CA ALA A 230 5.08 -9.96 12.25
C ALA A 230 5.03 -10.70 13.60
N GLU A 231 5.95 -10.41 14.52
CA GLU A 231 5.94 -10.97 15.87
C GLU A 231 4.82 -10.42 16.75
N ARG A 232 4.45 -9.12 16.57
CA ARG A 232 3.41 -8.46 17.37
C ARG A 232 1.99 -8.74 16.90
N ILE A 233 1.78 -9.00 15.60
CA ILE A 233 0.46 -9.29 15.03
C ILE A 233 0.10 -10.75 15.33
N PRO A 234 -0.98 -11.03 16.07
CA PRO A 234 -1.37 -12.40 16.43
C PRO A 234 -1.59 -13.27 15.20
N GLY A 235 -0.94 -14.43 15.16
CA GLY A 235 -1.10 -15.39 14.06
C GLY A 235 -0.59 -14.91 12.70
N CYS A 236 0.20 -13.83 12.65
CA CYS A 236 0.77 -13.33 11.41
C CYS A 236 1.74 -14.34 10.80
N ARG A 237 1.53 -14.66 9.52
CA ARG A 237 2.49 -15.43 8.74
C ARG A 237 3.48 -14.51 8.04
N LEU A 238 4.76 -14.62 8.37
CA LEU A 238 5.84 -13.90 7.70
C LEU A 238 6.33 -14.67 6.47
N VAL A 239 6.33 -14.01 5.30
CA VAL A 239 6.89 -14.47 4.03
C VAL A 239 8.12 -13.63 3.71
N ARG A 240 9.30 -14.27 3.66
CA ARG A 240 10.57 -13.60 3.35
C ARG A 240 10.90 -13.78 1.88
N LEU A 241 11.20 -12.69 1.20
CA LEU A 241 11.60 -12.66 -0.21
C LEU A 241 13.07 -12.23 -0.30
N ALA A 242 13.95 -13.20 -0.47
CA ALA A 242 15.40 -13.00 -0.42
C ALA A 242 15.96 -12.12 -1.55
N ARG A 243 15.21 -11.93 -2.62
CA ARG A 243 15.61 -11.13 -3.79
C ARG A 243 14.87 -9.81 -3.90
N SER A 244 13.87 -9.59 -3.05
CA SER A 244 13.04 -8.39 -3.07
C SER A 244 13.56 -7.31 -2.14
N ASP A 245 13.29 -6.08 -2.53
CA ASP A 245 13.50 -4.84 -1.81
C ASP A 245 12.15 -4.20 -1.43
N HIS A 246 12.04 -2.86 -1.50
CA HIS A 246 10.77 -2.14 -1.25
C HIS A 246 9.75 -2.27 -2.38
N PHE A 247 10.09 -2.97 -3.48
CA PHE A 247 9.24 -3.20 -4.65
C PHE A 247 8.97 -4.69 -4.91
N PRO A 248 8.42 -5.47 -3.92
CA PRO A 248 8.24 -6.91 -4.11
C PRO A 248 7.33 -7.26 -5.29
N THR A 249 6.36 -6.39 -5.63
CA THR A 249 5.47 -6.57 -6.78
C THR A 249 6.20 -6.53 -8.12
N LEU A 250 7.32 -5.80 -8.21
CA LEU A 250 8.18 -5.77 -9.40
C LEU A 250 9.20 -6.92 -9.41
N ARG A 251 9.70 -7.33 -8.22
CA ARG A 251 10.77 -8.33 -8.09
C ARG A 251 10.26 -9.77 -8.16
N GLU A 252 9.26 -10.08 -7.37
CA GLU A 252 8.74 -11.43 -7.18
C GLU A 252 7.20 -11.42 -7.19
N PRO A 253 6.54 -10.96 -8.30
CA PRO A 253 5.09 -10.76 -8.36
C PRO A 253 4.29 -12.03 -8.06
N SER A 254 4.80 -13.21 -8.47
CA SER A 254 4.13 -14.47 -8.20
C SER A 254 4.06 -14.78 -6.70
N ALA A 255 5.15 -14.54 -5.96
CA ALA A 255 5.19 -14.76 -4.52
C ALA A 255 4.28 -13.78 -3.76
N VAL A 256 4.24 -12.50 -4.20
CA VAL A 256 3.30 -11.50 -3.66
C VAL A 256 1.85 -11.92 -3.92
N ALA A 257 1.53 -12.36 -5.13
CA ALA A 257 0.18 -12.82 -5.45
C ALA A 257 -0.20 -14.07 -4.63
N ASP A 258 0.73 -15.02 -4.39
CA ASP A 258 0.51 -16.18 -3.53
C ASP A 258 0.19 -15.75 -2.08
N ALA A 259 0.92 -14.81 -1.52
CA ALA A 259 0.69 -14.28 -0.18
C ALA A 259 -0.68 -13.60 -0.06
N ILE A 260 -1.10 -12.83 -1.07
CA ILE A 260 -2.43 -12.20 -1.12
C ILE A 260 -3.53 -13.27 -1.19
N VAL A 261 -3.36 -14.27 -2.04
CA VAL A 261 -4.32 -15.40 -2.17
C VAL A 261 -4.44 -16.17 -0.85
N GLU A 262 -3.34 -16.36 -0.14
CA GLU A 262 -3.33 -17.03 1.16
C GLU A 262 -4.08 -16.22 2.22
N ALA A 263 -3.79 -14.92 2.36
CA ALA A 263 -4.53 -14.04 3.28
C ALA A 263 -6.03 -14.03 2.96
N TYR A 264 -6.39 -14.02 1.68
CA TYR A 264 -7.78 -14.10 1.23
C TYR A 264 -8.43 -15.43 1.61
N ALA A 265 -7.73 -16.56 1.43
CA ALA A 265 -8.26 -17.89 1.77
C ALA A 265 -8.51 -18.06 3.27
N ALA A 266 -7.63 -17.48 4.10
CA ALA A 266 -7.76 -17.51 5.56
C ALA A 266 -8.89 -16.59 6.09
N ALA A 267 -9.33 -15.60 5.30
CA ALA A 267 -10.39 -14.66 5.66
C ALA A 267 -11.82 -15.20 5.42
N ARG A 268 -11.95 -16.35 4.78
CA ARG A 268 -13.23 -17.04 4.47
C ARG A 268 -13.60 -18.02 5.57
#